data_4ca66ac19ab04faa0e98af573b15d84c
#
_entry.id   4ca66ac19ab04faa0e98af573b15d84c
#
_cell.length_a   1.000
_cell.length_b   1.000
_cell.length_c   1.000
_cell.angle_alpha   90.00
_cell.angle_beta   90.00
_cell.angle_gamma   90.00
#
_symmetry.space_group_name_H-M   'P 1'
#
loop_
_entity.id
_entity.type
_entity.pdbx_description
1 polymer ?
#
loop_
_entity_poly.entity_id
_entity_poly.type
_entity_poly.pdbx_seq_one_letter_code
_entity_poly.pdbx_strand_id
1 'polypeptide(L)'
;MFAGDALRRVSSRLRLNNSPPVEGPDRCAVVISNVSSFGGGGAVDFRDVIRALRRKQPALNVVAVYPQKGDLAADCVQYGVQTQIAWTPWWAFGKWRFAPGVHPLLGALPYSAILLPGIAQAVLLFLRLRPTIVLSNTMVIPSHAIAAKVLGIPHYWQVREFGRDDHQLWFLLGYRRTVRLISRLSKTVICNSHAVEQAMLALDPTMKTTVIYPVVETPLGTPPKRQPGEPLRVILVGYFSKSKGQQLAINSIACARHAGVDIELTLVGAGSQRPLRKLAQRLGVADLVSIHGPTPDLVGHWAAAHVGLMCSECEAFGRVTVEAMRAGLPVCGTRSGGTPEIIEHGVNGLLSLAGDAQGLAGNLMSLESDEPLRRALATGALKTSERFQRDRHDDELITILGLH
;
A
#
# COMPACT_ATOMS: atom_id res chain seq x y z
N MET A 1 33.01 -9.11 -12.95
CA MET A 1 32.56 -8.04 -13.87
C MET A 1 31.41 -7.20 -13.30
N PHE A 2 30.52 -7.76 -12.48
CA PHE A 2 29.33 -7.05 -11.92
C PHE A 2 29.62 -6.06 -10.77
N ALA A 3 30.71 -6.19 -10.03
CA ALA A 3 31.04 -5.29 -8.91
C ALA A 3 31.61 -3.92 -9.37
N GLY A 4 32.29 -3.86 -10.50
CA GLY A 4 32.84 -2.63 -11.05
C GLY A 4 31.81 -1.65 -11.58
N ASP A 5 30.72 -2.15 -12.17
CA ASP A 5 29.62 -1.31 -12.66
C ASP A 5 28.75 -0.74 -11.53
N ALA A 6 28.58 -1.49 -10.44
CA ALA A 6 27.88 -0.99 -9.26
C ALA A 6 28.64 0.18 -8.61
N LEU A 7 29.98 0.08 -8.48
CA LEU A 7 30.81 1.15 -7.93
C LEU A 7 30.87 2.39 -8.83
N ARG A 8 30.92 2.24 -10.16
CA ARG A 8 30.86 3.38 -11.09
C ARG A 8 29.50 4.09 -11.05
N ARG A 9 28.40 3.36 -10.93
CA ARG A 9 27.05 3.94 -10.73
C ARG A 9 26.92 4.66 -9.36
N VAL A 10 27.63 4.22 -8.34
CA VAL A 10 27.70 4.87 -7.02
C VAL A 10 28.45 6.21 -7.12
N SER A 11 29.58 6.26 -7.80
CA SER A 11 30.37 7.51 -7.92
C SER A 11 29.65 8.59 -8.73
N SER A 12 28.88 8.22 -9.75
CA SER A 12 28.08 9.18 -10.53
C SER A 12 26.82 9.67 -9.79
N ARG A 13 26.31 8.92 -8.82
CA ARG A 13 25.12 9.26 -8.02
C ARG A 13 25.46 10.07 -6.74
N LEU A 14 26.72 10.13 -6.34
CA LEU A 14 27.17 10.96 -5.21
C LEU A 14 27.28 12.46 -5.56
N ARG A 15 27.08 12.84 -6.82
CA ARG A 15 26.96 14.27 -7.17
C ARG A 15 25.60 14.76 -6.67
N LEU A 16 25.62 15.47 -5.54
CA LEU A 16 24.51 16.32 -5.15
C LEU A 16 24.23 17.27 -6.32
N ASN A 17 23.00 17.25 -6.84
CA ASN A 17 22.60 18.24 -7.83
C ASN A 17 22.88 19.62 -7.22
N ASN A 18 23.72 20.43 -7.85
CA ASN A 18 24.09 21.77 -7.42
C ASN A 18 22.91 22.74 -7.62
N SER A 19 21.81 22.52 -6.92
CA SER A 19 20.84 23.56 -6.68
C SER A 19 21.45 24.50 -5.63
N PRO A 20 21.35 25.81 -5.77
CA PRO A 20 21.96 26.76 -4.84
C PRO A 20 21.45 26.49 -3.41
N PRO A 21 22.27 26.80 -2.37
CA PRO A 21 21.82 26.72 -1.00
C PRO A 21 20.58 27.61 -0.84
N VAL A 22 19.56 27.10 -0.14
CA VAL A 22 18.40 27.89 0.26
C VAL A 22 18.92 28.92 1.29
N GLU A 23 19.26 30.10 0.84
CA GLU A 23 19.60 31.24 1.69
C GLU A 23 18.31 31.99 2.00
N GLY A 24 17.94 32.05 3.29
CA GLY A 24 16.80 32.83 3.75
C GLY A 24 16.06 32.18 4.94
N PRO A 25 15.03 32.83 5.49
CA PRO A 25 14.31 32.36 6.70
C PRO A 25 13.53 31.05 6.52
N ASP A 26 13.59 30.42 5.35
CA ASP A 26 12.86 29.21 5.00
C ASP A 26 13.61 27.95 5.42
N ARG A 27 13.69 27.71 6.72
CA ARG A 27 14.14 26.40 7.22
C ARG A 27 13.19 25.33 6.66
N CYS A 28 13.78 24.24 6.12
CA CYS A 28 12.99 23.07 5.73
C CYS A 28 12.28 22.52 6.96
N ALA A 29 10.95 22.59 7.00
CA ALA A 29 10.21 22.09 8.14
C ALA A 29 10.09 20.58 8.11
N VAL A 30 9.80 19.98 6.94
CA VAL A 30 9.55 18.54 6.82
C VAL A 30 10.30 17.95 5.62
N VAL A 31 11.09 16.90 5.88
CA VAL A 31 11.62 16.01 4.84
C VAL A 31 10.81 14.73 4.80
N ILE A 32 10.27 14.39 3.62
CA ILE A 32 9.55 13.15 3.40
C ILE A 32 10.34 12.27 2.44
N SER A 33 10.62 11.03 2.82
CA SER A 33 11.34 10.07 1.97
C SER A 33 10.46 8.93 1.49
N ASN A 34 10.67 8.52 0.22
CA ASN A 34 9.97 7.38 -0.39
C ASN A 34 10.94 6.45 -1.14
N VAL A 35 10.55 5.18 -1.31
CA VAL A 35 11.35 4.14 -1.99
C VAL A 35 11.30 4.22 -3.50
N SER A 36 10.24 4.79 -4.05
CA SER A 36 9.95 4.81 -5.49
C SER A 36 9.47 6.18 -5.90
N SER A 37 9.78 6.53 -7.12
CA SER A 37 9.25 7.72 -7.82
C SER A 37 8.13 7.36 -8.80
N PHE A 38 7.77 6.09 -8.90
CA PHE A 38 6.75 5.57 -9.81
C PHE A 38 5.48 5.14 -9.05
N GLY A 39 4.38 4.97 -9.80
CA GLY A 39 3.06 4.60 -9.28
C GLY A 39 3.01 3.31 -8.45
N GLY A 40 1.90 3.12 -7.76
CA GLY A 40 1.63 2.02 -6.82
C GLY A 40 1.05 2.55 -5.51
N GLY A 41 0.58 1.66 -4.64
CA GLY A 41 -0.07 2.05 -3.38
C GLY A 41 0.77 3.00 -2.52
N GLY A 42 2.08 2.73 -2.36
CA GLY A 42 2.97 3.60 -1.60
C GLY A 42 3.18 5.00 -2.21
N ALA A 43 3.05 5.14 -3.53
CA ALA A 43 3.10 6.44 -4.20
C ALA A 43 1.83 7.26 -3.96
N VAL A 44 0.66 6.62 -3.96
CA VAL A 44 -0.61 7.29 -3.65
C VAL A 44 -0.59 7.84 -2.24
N ASP A 45 -0.19 7.03 -1.28
CA ASP A 45 -0.12 7.45 0.12
C ASP A 45 0.93 8.56 0.34
N PHE A 46 2.05 8.54 -0.40
CA PHE A 46 3.03 9.63 -0.37
C PHE A 46 2.42 10.96 -0.86
N ARG A 47 1.62 10.91 -1.94
CA ARG A 47 0.86 12.07 -2.42
C ARG A 47 -0.13 12.56 -1.37
N ASP A 48 -0.82 11.65 -0.68
CA ASP A 48 -1.80 12.01 0.35
C ASP A 48 -1.14 12.76 1.50
N VAL A 49 0.06 12.34 1.94
CA VAL A 49 0.84 13.08 2.95
C VAL A 49 1.22 14.49 2.44
N ILE A 50 1.72 14.62 1.22
CA ILE A 50 2.07 15.92 0.64
C ILE A 50 0.84 16.82 0.56
N ARG A 51 -0.29 16.29 0.10
CA ARG A 51 -1.56 17.03 0.04
C ARG A 51 -2.02 17.48 1.42
N ALA A 52 -1.94 16.62 2.43
CA ALA A 52 -2.31 16.95 3.80
C ALA A 52 -1.48 18.12 4.32
N LEU A 53 -0.14 18.05 4.18
CA LEU A 53 0.75 19.13 4.59
C LEU A 53 0.45 20.44 3.87
N ARG A 54 0.21 20.42 2.56
CA ARG A 54 -0.09 21.63 1.79
C ARG A 54 -1.45 22.23 2.08
N ARG A 55 -2.47 21.38 2.31
CA ARG A 55 -3.82 21.87 2.65
C ARG A 55 -3.87 22.53 4.03
N LYS A 56 -3.25 21.88 5.01
CA LYS A 56 -3.35 22.30 6.41
C LYS A 56 -2.28 23.31 6.81
N GLN A 57 -1.13 23.27 6.14
CA GLN A 57 0.04 24.10 6.44
C GLN A 57 0.66 24.65 5.13
N PRO A 58 0.00 25.58 4.42
CA PRO A 58 0.46 26.07 3.11
C PRO A 58 1.84 26.74 3.12
N ALA A 59 2.19 27.39 4.23
CA ALA A 59 3.46 28.08 4.40
C ALA A 59 4.64 27.13 4.77
N LEU A 60 4.35 25.85 5.03
CA LEU A 60 5.37 24.89 5.47
C LEU A 60 6.33 24.57 4.34
N ASN A 61 7.63 24.70 4.57
CA ASN A 61 8.63 24.25 3.59
C ASN A 61 8.80 22.73 3.64
N VAL A 62 8.33 22.03 2.62
CA VAL A 62 8.35 20.58 2.49
C VAL A 62 9.31 20.16 1.39
N VAL A 63 10.20 19.22 1.70
CA VAL A 63 11.13 18.62 0.74
C VAL A 63 10.85 17.13 0.60
N ALA A 64 10.53 16.69 -0.62
CA ALA A 64 10.35 15.29 -0.97
C ALA A 64 11.67 14.68 -1.45
N VAL A 65 12.05 13.53 -0.87
CA VAL A 65 13.28 12.81 -1.21
C VAL A 65 12.97 11.44 -1.78
N TYR A 66 13.51 11.11 -2.95
CA TYR A 66 13.34 9.81 -3.61
C TYR A 66 14.58 9.44 -4.46
N PRO A 67 14.77 8.15 -4.80
CA PRO A 67 16.03 7.68 -5.40
C PRO A 67 16.24 8.11 -6.86
N GLN A 68 15.19 8.45 -7.59
CA GLN A 68 15.27 8.84 -9.02
C GLN A 68 14.05 9.64 -9.46
N LYS A 69 14.17 10.38 -10.56
CA LYS A 69 13.02 11.09 -11.17
C LYS A 69 11.97 10.09 -11.65
N GLY A 70 10.69 10.47 -11.54
CA GLY A 70 9.53 9.68 -11.95
C GLY A 70 8.25 10.47 -11.77
N ASP A 71 7.09 9.82 -11.87
CA ASP A 71 5.76 10.46 -11.83
C ASP A 71 5.55 11.31 -10.57
N LEU A 72 6.06 10.86 -9.41
CA LEU A 72 5.96 11.62 -8.16
C LEU A 72 6.66 13.00 -8.21
N ALA A 73 7.64 13.18 -9.08
CA ALA A 73 8.30 14.47 -9.22
C ALA A 73 7.33 15.53 -9.79
N ALA A 74 6.52 15.15 -10.78
CA ALA A 74 5.50 16.02 -11.35
C ALA A 74 4.43 16.37 -10.30
N ASP A 75 3.97 15.40 -9.53
CA ASP A 75 3.02 15.62 -8.43
C ASP A 75 3.59 16.59 -7.38
N CYS A 76 4.86 16.42 -6.97
CA CYS A 76 5.52 17.32 -6.03
C CYS A 76 5.56 18.76 -6.55
N VAL A 77 5.89 18.95 -7.82
CA VAL A 77 5.91 20.28 -8.46
C VAL A 77 4.51 20.90 -8.45
N GLN A 78 3.49 20.14 -8.81
CA GLN A 78 2.09 20.58 -8.80
C GLN A 78 1.65 21.10 -7.42
N TYR A 79 2.14 20.48 -6.34
CA TYR A 79 1.86 20.92 -4.96
C TYR A 79 2.87 21.91 -4.39
N GLY A 80 3.77 22.45 -5.22
CA GLY A 80 4.80 23.38 -4.76
C GLY A 80 5.76 22.80 -3.74
N VAL A 81 6.02 21.48 -3.81
CA VAL A 81 6.96 20.79 -2.92
C VAL A 81 8.31 20.67 -3.60
N GLN A 82 9.36 21.07 -2.89
CA GLN A 82 10.73 20.91 -3.38
C GLN A 82 11.09 19.43 -3.46
N THR A 83 11.90 19.07 -4.46
CA THR A 83 12.30 17.69 -4.67
C THR A 83 13.82 17.53 -4.61
N GLN A 84 14.27 16.49 -3.94
CA GLN A 84 15.68 16.11 -3.90
C GLN A 84 15.84 14.65 -4.31
N ILE A 85 16.79 14.40 -5.21
CA ILE A 85 17.17 13.05 -5.57
C ILE A 85 18.30 12.65 -4.63
N ALA A 86 18.06 11.63 -3.81
CA ALA A 86 19.08 11.07 -2.95
C ALA A 86 18.98 9.54 -2.99
N TRP A 87 20.12 8.91 -2.84
CA TRP A 87 20.16 7.46 -2.80
C TRP A 87 19.57 6.93 -1.49
N THR A 88 18.50 6.13 -1.61
CA THR A 88 17.77 5.54 -0.50
C THR A 88 17.97 4.02 -0.50
N PRO A 89 19.12 3.51 -0.03
CA PRO A 89 19.38 2.08 0.00
C PRO A 89 18.42 1.36 0.94
N TRP A 90 17.97 0.17 0.50
CA TRP A 90 17.09 -0.66 1.29
C TRP A 90 17.90 -1.59 2.20
N TRP A 91 17.38 -1.89 3.38
CA TRP A 91 17.85 -2.99 4.23
C TRP A 91 16.99 -4.26 4.10
N ALA A 92 16.11 -4.27 3.11
CA ALA A 92 15.23 -5.38 2.79
C ALA A 92 15.33 -5.77 1.32
N PHE A 93 15.09 -7.02 1.02
CA PHE A 93 15.17 -7.59 -0.32
C PHE A 93 14.15 -8.73 -0.51
N GLY A 94 13.62 -8.90 -1.73
CA GLY A 94 12.70 -9.98 -2.06
C GLY A 94 13.41 -11.32 -2.29
N LYS A 95 12.74 -12.43 -2.04
CA LYS A 95 13.23 -13.81 -2.24
C LYS A 95 13.82 -14.05 -3.65
N TRP A 96 13.31 -13.37 -4.65
CA TRP A 96 13.70 -13.55 -6.05
C TRP A 96 15.10 -13.04 -6.40
N ARG A 97 15.79 -12.33 -5.50
CA ARG A 97 17.13 -11.81 -5.72
C ARG A 97 18.27 -12.77 -5.38
N PHE A 98 17.97 -13.90 -4.77
CA PHE A 98 19.00 -14.90 -4.46
C PHE A 98 18.94 -16.05 -5.47
N ALA A 99 20.10 -16.38 -6.05
CA ALA A 99 20.23 -17.62 -6.80
C ALA A 99 19.94 -18.81 -5.87
N PRO A 100 19.31 -19.90 -6.35
CA PRO A 100 19.12 -21.11 -5.55
C PRO A 100 20.46 -21.56 -4.96
N GLY A 101 20.51 -21.76 -3.64
CA GLY A 101 21.71 -22.20 -2.93
C GLY A 101 22.60 -21.11 -2.32
N VAL A 102 22.34 -19.83 -2.58
CA VAL A 102 23.07 -18.72 -1.94
C VAL A 102 22.43 -18.42 -0.58
N HIS A 103 23.21 -18.56 0.50
CA HIS A 103 22.73 -18.21 1.83
C HIS A 103 22.44 -16.71 1.91
N PRO A 104 21.28 -16.28 2.47
CA PRO A 104 20.86 -14.87 2.53
C PRO A 104 21.92 -13.94 3.13
N LEU A 105 22.71 -14.39 4.11
CA LEU A 105 23.77 -13.60 4.73
C LEU A 105 24.94 -13.29 3.77
N LEU A 106 25.28 -14.17 2.84
CA LEU A 106 26.34 -13.91 1.85
C LEU A 106 25.90 -12.88 0.80
N GLY A 107 24.63 -12.88 0.45
CA GLY A 107 24.03 -11.85 -0.41
C GLY A 107 23.84 -10.50 0.30
N ALA A 108 23.86 -10.47 1.63
CA ALA A 108 23.67 -9.27 2.44
C ALA A 108 24.96 -8.41 2.60
N LEU A 109 26.15 -9.01 2.47
CA LEU A 109 27.42 -8.28 2.59
C LEU A 109 27.55 -7.06 1.65
N PRO A 110 27.20 -7.14 0.34
CA PRO A 110 27.24 -5.96 -0.52
C PRO A 110 26.21 -4.90 -0.13
N TYR A 111 25.10 -5.28 0.52
CA TYR A 111 24.07 -4.33 0.98
C TYR A 111 24.51 -3.52 2.21
N SER A 112 25.25 -4.11 3.15
CA SER A 112 25.77 -3.36 4.30
C SER A 112 26.78 -2.29 3.86
N ALA A 113 27.62 -2.60 2.86
CA ALA A 113 28.56 -1.63 2.27
C ALA A 113 27.85 -0.48 1.54
N ILE A 114 26.62 -0.71 1.07
CA ILE A 114 25.80 0.28 0.37
C ILE A 114 25.04 1.19 1.35
N LEU A 115 24.71 0.73 2.56
CA LEU A 115 23.99 1.50 3.56
C LEU A 115 24.77 2.68 4.11
N LEU A 116 26.05 2.50 4.40
CA LEU A 116 26.90 3.55 5.01
C LEU A 116 27.00 4.82 4.15
N PRO A 117 27.29 4.76 2.83
CA PRO A 117 27.25 5.94 1.98
C PRO A 117 25.86 6.60 1.91
N GLY A 118 24.76 5.79 1.91
CA GLY A 118 23.40 6.31 1.94
C GLY A 118 23.08 7.06 3.23
N ILE A 119 23.56 6.57 4.37
CA ILE A 119 23.44 7.25 5.66
C ILE A 119 24.25 8.56 5.65
N ALA A 120 25.52 8.52 5.19
CA ALA A 120 26.36 9.71 5.11
C ALA A 120 25.73 10.78 4.20
N GLN A 121 25.19 10.37 3.03
CA GLN A 121 24.47 11.29 2.15
C GLN A 121 23.24 11.90 2.83
N ALA A 122 22.46 11.11 3.58
CA ALA A 122 21.29 11.60 4.31
C ALA A 122 21.68 12.58 5.42
N VAL A 123 22.79 12.32 6.15
CA VAL A 123 23.33 13.26 7.16
C VAL A 123 23.74 14.58 6.50
N LEU A 124 24.50 14.55 5.40
CA LEU A 124 24.90 15.77 4.68
C LEU A 124 23.68 16.54 4.15
N LEU A 125 22.68 15.83 3.62
CA LEU A 125 21.43 16.43 3.17
C LEU A 125 20.72 17.15 4.33
N PHE A 126 20.60 16.51 5.51
CA PHE A 126 19.92 17.09 6.67
C PHE A 126 20.72 18.24 7.33
N LEU A 127 22.04 18.19 7.32
CA LEU A 127 22.87 19.33 7.74
C LEU A 127 22.64 20.55 6.83
N ARG A 128 22.43 20.33 5.53
CA ARG A 128 22.12 21.39 4.56
C ARG A 128 20.69 21.90 4.70
N LEU A 129 19.68 20.99 4.75
CA LEU A 129 18.26 21.36 4.79
C LEU A 129 17.78 21.79 6.16
N ARG A 130 18.44 21.34 7.24
CA ARG A 130 18.09 21.57 8.65
C ARG A 130 16.61 21.31 8.96
N PRO A 131 16.08 20.13 8.63
CA PRO A 131 14.65 19.83 8.83
C PRO A 131 14.32 19.79 10.32
N THR A 132 13.11 20.19 10.66
CA THR A 132 12.55 20.05 12.01
C THR A 132 11.89 18.70 12.23
N ILE A 133 11.44 18.05 11.13
CA ILE A 133 10.81 16.74 11.13
C ILE A 133 11.28 15.93 9.93
N VAL A 134 11.48 14.64 10.13
CA VAL A 134 11.74 13.66 9.06
C VAL A 134 10.67 12.58 9.08
N LEU A 135 10.09 12.28 7.91
CA LEU A 135 9.07 11.25 7.73
C LEU A 135 9.53 10.22 6.68
N SER A 136 9.61 8.94 7.04
CA SER A 136 9.88 7.84 6.11
C SER A 136 8.58 7.11 5.75
N ASN A 137 8.30 7.02 4.44
CA ASN A 137 7.02 6.51 3.92
C ASN A 137 7.03 4.99 3.65
N THR A 138 7.92 4.22 4.27
CA THR A 138 8.01 2.76 4.14
C THR A 138 9.04 2.21 5.11
N MET A 139 8.86 0.95 5.54
CA MET A 139 9.77 0.31 6.49
C MET A 139 11.13 -0.10 5.92
N VAL A 140 11.36 0.02 4.60
CA VAL A 140 12.56 -0.53 3.95
C VAL A 140 13.73 0.43 3.80
N ILE A 141 13.56 1.75 4.09
CA ILE A 141 14.61 2.77 3.99
C ILE A 141 15.13 3.19 5.38
N PRO A 142 16.29 2.70 5.84
CA PRO A 142 16.82 3.06 7.15
C PRO A 142 17.63 4.37 7.16
N SER A 143 18.20 4.79 6.03
CA SER A 143 19.21 5.84 5.96
C SER A 143 18.74 7.18 6.56
N HIS A 144 17.52 7.60 6.23
CA HIS A 144 16.96 8.86 6.72
C HIS A 144 16.62 8.80 8.22
N ALA A 145 16.09 7.66 8.69
CA ALA A 145 15.80 7.46 10.11
C ALA A 145 17.07 7.47 10.96
N ILE A 146 18.14 6.82 10.48
CA ILE A 146 19.45 6.81 11.16
C ILE A 146 20.05 8.21 11.16
N ALA A 147 20.04 8.91 10.02
CA ALA A 147 20.56 10.29 9.92
C ALA A 147 19.79 11.24 10.85
N ALA A 148 18.47 11.15 10.90
CA ALA A 148 17.65 11.94 11.82
C ALA A 148 18.02 11.67 13.27
N LYS A 149 18.21 10.40 13.67
CA LYS A 149 18.63 10.02 15.03
C LYS A 149 19.99 10.58 15.39
N VAL A 150 20.97 10.49 14.47
CA VAL A 150 22.34 11.03 14.67
C VAL A 150 22.31 12.54 14.88
N LEU A 151 21.44 13.26 14.18
CA LEU A 151 21.31 14.71 14.26
C LEU A 151 20.30 15.20 15.31
N GLY A 152 19.67 14.31 16.06
CA GLY A 152 18.66 14.66 17.06
C GLY A 152 17.35 15.19 16.49
N ILE A 153 17.03 14.89 15.22
CA ILE A 153 15.82 15.35 14.53
C ILE A 153 14.69 14.35 14.80
N PRO A 154 13.49 14.80 15.20
CA PRO A 154 12.32 13.94 15.34
C PRO A 154 12.02 13.19 14.05
N HIS A 155 11.96 11.86 14.10
CA HIS A 155 11.65 11.00 12.98
C HIS A 155 10.33 10.28 13.20
N TYR A 156 9.50 10.23 12.16
CA TYR A 156 8.26 9.46 12.10
C TYR A 156 8.37 8.42 11.00
N TRP A 157 7.87 7.22 11.28
CA TRP A 157 7.91 6.14 10.30
C TRP A 157 6.52 5.69 9.93
N GLN A 158 6.14 5.80 8.66
CA GLN A 158 4.91 5.22 8.15
C GLN A 158 5.18 3.78 7.72
N VAL A 159 4.51 2.83 8.39
CA VAL A 159 4.54 1.40 8.09
C VAL A 159 3.19 1.01 7.48
N ARG A 160 3.22 0.48 6.27
CA ARG A 160 2.04 0.23 5.44
C ARG A 160 1.98 -1.19 4.92
N GLU A 161 2.91 -1.99 5.35
CA GLU A 161 3.12 -3.37 4.94
C GLU A 161 3.46 -4.22 6.16
N PHE A 162 3.13 -5.49 6.10
CA PHE A 162 3.67 -6.48 7.04
C PHE A 162 5.12 -6.83 6.71
N GLY A 163 5.56 -6.51 5.48
CA GLY A 163 6.91 -6.72 4.99
C GLY A 163 7.24 -8.17 4.72
N ARG A 164 7.19 -9.03 5.73
CA ARG A 164 7.47 -10.45 5.60
C ARG A 164 6.30 -11.22 4.99
N ASP A 165 5.09 -10.99 5.47
CA ASP A 165 3.94 -11.87 5.19
C ASP A 165 3.21 -11.47 3.88
N ASP A 166 3.17 -10.19 3.55
CA ASP A 166 2.55 -9.65 2.34
C ASP A 166 3.50 -9.56 1.14
N HIS A 167 4.74 -9.12 1.37
CA HIS A 167 5.75 -8.88 0.32
C HIS A 167 6.90 -9.89 0.30
N GLN A 168 6.93 -10.84 1.24
CA GLN A 168 7.98 -11.85 1.38
C GLN A 168 9.39 -11.24 1.47
N LEU A 169 9.51 -10.09 2.15
CA LEU A 169 10.78 -9.41 2.32
C LEU A 169 11.67 -10.10 3.34
N TRP A 170 12.94 -10.14 3.02
CA TRP A 170 14.02 -10.50 3.92
C TRP A 170 14.74 -9.24 4.36
N PHE A 171 15.01 -9.14 5.66
CA PHE A 171 15.67 -7.99 6.24
C PHE A 171 17.11 -8.33 6.65
N LEU A 172 18.03 -7.43 6.37
CA LEU A 172 19.48 -7.58 6.64
C LEU A 172 19.78 -8.03 8.08
N LEU A 173 19.08 -7.44 9.05
CA LEU A 173 19.25 -7.75 10.48
C LEU A 173 18.26 -8.82 10.99
N GLY A 174 17.45 -9.42 10.10
CA GLY A 174 16.28 -10.21 10.46
C GLY A 174 15.10 -9.34 10.89
N TYR A 175 13.88 -9.85 10.63
CA TYR A 175 12.64 -9.06 10.74
C TYR A 175 12.42 -8.48 12.15
N ARG A 176 12.54 -9.31 13.20
CA ARG A 176 12.33 -8.87 14.60
C ARG A 176 13.30 -7.76 15.03
N ARG A 177 14.58 -7.88 14.68
CA ARG A 177 15.57 -6.84 15.00
C ARG A 177 15.32 -5.55 14.22
N THR A 178 14.89 -5.67 12.98
CA THR A 178 14.52 -4.51 12.16
C THR A 178 13.35 -3.75 12.75
N VAL A 179 12.28 -4.44 13.17
CA VAL A 179 11.11 -3.82 13.82
C VAL A 179 11.52 -3.10 15.10
N ARG A 180 12.35 -3.70 15.95
CA ARG A 180 12.89 -3.05 17.16
C ARG A 180 13.76 -1.82 16.83
N LEU A 181 14.50 -1.86 15.72
CA LEU A 181 15.28 -0.71 15.30
C LEU A 181 14.40 0.41 14.76
N ILE A 182 13.33 0.10 14.01
CA ILE A 182 12.31 1.06 13.61
C ILE A 182 11.74 1.77 14.85
N SER A 183 11.38 1.02 15.88
CA SER A 183 10.90 1.55 17.16
C SER A 183 11.87 2.55 17.79
N ARG A 184 13.15 2.17 17.90
CA ARG A 184 14.20 3.00 18.53
C ARG A 184 14.58 4.25 17.74
N LEU A 185 14.41 4.22 16.43
CA LEU A 185 14.74 5.31 15.51
C LEU A 185 13.57 6.29 15.31
N SER A 186 12.35 5.93 15.76
CA SER A 186 11.17 6.74 15.54
C SER A 186 10.67 7.40 16.82
N LYS A 187 10.18 8.62 16.71
CA LYS A 187 9.37 9.27 17.74
C LYS A 187 8.01 8.59 17.86
N THR A 188 7.42 8.26 16.69
CA THR A 188 6.16 7.51 16.55
C THR A 188 6.18 6.73 15.24
N VAL A 189 5.63 5.52 15.25
CA VAL A 189 5.38 4.70 14.07
C VAL A 189 3.91 4.84 13.69
N ILE A 190 3.64 5.32 12.48
CA ILE A 190 2.31 5.52 11.94
C ILE A 190 1.95 4.28 11.11
N CYS A 191 0.98 3.51 11.56
CA CYS A 191 0.49 2.32 10.87
C CYS A 191 -0.75 2.66 10.05
N ASN A 192 -0.93 2.00 8.90
CA ASN A 192 -2.09 2.21 8.03
C ASN A 192 -3.32 1.38 8.44
N SER A 193 -3.18 0.52 9.47
CA SER A 193 -4.27 -0.30 10.03
C SER A 193 -3.89 -0.79 11.44
N HIS A 194 -4.88 -1.17 12.23
CA HIS A 194 -4.64 -1.83 13.52
C HIS A 194 -4.00 -3.21 13.35
N ALA A 195 -4.27 -3.91 12.26
CA ALA A 195 -3.61 -5.19 11.96
C ALA A 195 -2.10 -5.02 11.81
N VAL A 196 -1.64 -3.99 11.09
CA VAL A 196 -0.21 -3.67 10.99
C VAL A 196 0.34 -3.21 12.33
N GLU A 197 -0.37 -2.36 13.06
CA GLU A 197 0.01 -1.93 14.42
C GLU A 197 0.22 -3.11 15.35
N GLN A 198 -0.74 -4.03 15.43
CA GLN A 198 -0.66 -5.23 16.27
C GLN A 198 0.52 -6.13 15.87
N ALA A 199 0.77 -6.30 14.56
CA ALA A 199 1.93 -7.05 14.07
C ALA A 199 3.27 -6.41 14.51
N MET A 200 3.36 -5.08 14.54
CA MET A 200 4.54 -4.36 15.02
C MET A 200 4.70 -4.50 16.54
N LEU A 201 3.60 -4.28 17.30
CA LEU A 201 3.59 -4.38 18.76
C LEU A 201 3.86 -5.81 19.28
N ALA A 202 3.47 -6.85 18.54
CA ALA A 202 3.81 -8.24 18.86
C ALA A 202 5.34 -8.50 18.84
N LEU A 203 6.11 -7.71 18.09
CA LEU A 203 7.58 -7.81 18.01
C LEU A 203 8.31 -6.83 18.93
N ASP A 204 7.70 -5.68 19.21
CA ASP A 204 8.19 -4.70 20.19
C ASP A 204 7.00 -4.01 20.90
N PRO A 205 6.56 -4.52 22.06
CA PRO A 205 5.45 -3.94 22.82
C PRO A 205 5.71 -2.50 23.35
N THR A 206 6.96 -2.05 23.32
CA THR A 206 7.35 -0.69 23.80
C THR A 206 7.27 0.36 22.70
N MET A 207 6.97 -0.05 21.45
CA MET A 207 6.88 0.85 20.32
C MET A 207 5.74 1.87 20.51
N LYS A 208 6.04 3.14 20.27
CA LYS A 208 5.00 4.17 20.20
C LYS A 208 4.36 4.14 18.82
N THR A 209 3.11 3.76 18.76
CA THR A 209 2.36 3.61 17.52
C THR A 209 1.13 4.53 17.48
N THR A 210 0.65 4.80 16.29
CA THR A 210 -0.67 5.37 16.02
C THR A 210 -1.18 4.83 14.70
N VAL A 211 -2.49 4.73 14.55
CA VAL A 211 -3.11 4.31 13.29
C VAL A 211 -3.69 5.53 12.59
N ILE A 212 -3.28 5.73 11.33
CA ILE A 212 -3.89 6.71 10.43
C ILE A 212 -4.27 5.96 9.16
N TYR A 213 -5.57 5.81 8.93
CA TYR A 213 -6.08 5.12 7.75
C TYR A 213 -5.79 5.91 6.47
N PRO A 214 -5.44 5.23 5.34
CA PRO A 214 -5.25 5.87 4.04
C PRO A 214 -6.53 6.58 3.55
N VAL A 215 -6.34 7.66 2.82
CA VAL A 215 -7.44 8.36 2.13
C VAL A 215 -7.87 7.58 0.90
N VAL A 216 -9.17 7.51 0.65
CA VAL A 216 -9.73 6.96 -0.59
C VAL A 216 -10.71 7.96 -1.19
N GLU A 217 -10.43 8.45 -2.38
CA GLU A 217 -11.19 9.52 -3.06
C GLU A 217 -11.92 9.04 -4.33
N THR A 218 -12.16 7.74 -4.47
CA THR A 218 -13.01 7.22 -5.54
C THR A 218 -14.35 7.95 -5.53
N PRO A 219 -14.90 8.38 -6.68
CA PRO A 219 -16.22 9.00 -6.74
C PRO A 219 -17.28 8.15 -6.04
N LEU A 220 -18.22 8.80 -5.37
CA LEU A 220 -19.36 8.09 -4.77
C LEU A 220 -20.27 7.58 -5.88
N GLY A 221 -20.54 6.28 -5.83
CA GLY A 221 -21.51 5.62 -6.69
C GLY A 221 -22.86 5.45 -6.00
N THR A 222 -23.76 4.82 -6.71
CA THR A 222 -25.05 4.36 -6.17
C THR A 222 -25.08 2.83 -6.23
N PRO A 223 -25.75 2.17 -5.26
CA PRO A 223 -25.90 0.73 -5.31
C PRO A 223 -26.46 0.26 -6.66
N PRO A 224 -25.75 -0.59 -7.41
CA PRO A 224 -26.16 -1.01 -8.74
C PRO A 224 -27.45 -1.85 -8.67
N LYS A 225 -28.36 -1.59 -9.61
CA LYS A 225 -29.55 -2.40 -9.77
C LYS A 225 -29.21 -3.61 -10.65
N ARG A 226 -29.61 -4.80 -10.23
CA ARG A 226 -29.53 -6.02 -11.03
C ARG A 226 -30.92 -6.32 -11.61
N GLN A 227 -30.98 -6.62 -12.90
CA GLN A 227 -32.23 -6.99 -13.54
C GLN A 227 -32.59 -8.48 -13.25
N PRO A 228 -33.85 -8.84 -13.20
CA PRO A 228 -34.24 -10.24 -13.07
C PRO A 228 -33.64 -11.11 -14.19
N GLY A 229 -33.01 -12.22 -13.81
CA GLY A 229 -32.34 -13.13 -14.75
C GLY A 229 -30.92 -12.70 -15.19
N GLU A 230 -30.46 -11.53 -14.80
CA GLU A 230 -29.09 -11.09 -15.03
C GLU A 230 -28.14 -11.83 -14.08
N PRO A 231 -26.96 -12.33 -14.53
CA PRO A 231 -25.99 -12.95 -13.63
C PRO A 231 -25.44 -11.94 -12.60
N LEU A 232 -25.09 -12.40 -11.41
CA LEU A 232 -24.37 -11.57 -10.45
C LEU A 232 -22.96 -11.27 -10.99
N ARG A 233 -22.64 -10.00 -11.18
CA ARG A 233 -21.31 -9.56 -11.62
C ARG A 233 -20.46 -9.16 -10.42
N VAL A 234 -19.31 -9.83 -10.25
CA VAL A 234 -18.38 -9.54 -9.18
C VAL A 234 -17.04 -9.06 -9.75
N ILE A 235 -16.35 -8.19 -9.02
CA ILE A 235 -15.10 -7.59 -9.48
C ILE A 235 -13.99 -7.69 -8.42
N LEU A 236 -12.79 -8.07 -8.85
CA LEU A 236 -11.57 -8.01 -8.05
C LEU A 236 -10.53 -7.15 -8.78
N VAL A 237 -10.13 -6.06 -8.13
CA VAL A 237 -9.11 -5.13 -8.64
C VAL A 237 -7.82 -5.31 -7.86
N GLY A 238 -6.68 -5.39 -8.55
CA GLY A 238 -5.37 -5.47 -7.92
C GLY A 238 -4.29 -6.12 -8.79
N TYR A 239 -3.04 -5.96 -8.37
CA TYR A 239 -1.92 -6.60 -9.05
C TYR A 239 -2.09 -8.14 -9.05
N PHE A 240 -1.90 -8.78 -10.21
CA PHE A 240 -2.05 -10.23 -10.33
C PHE A 240 -0.89 -10.96 -9.67
N SER A 241 -1.12 -11.40 -8.44
CA SER A 241 -0.15 -12.14 -7.64
C SER A 241 -0.86 -13.16 -6.75
N LYS A 242 -0.11 -14.15 -6.27
CA LYS A 242 -0.66 -15.16 -5.37
C LYS A 242 -1.28 -14.53 -4.12
N SER A 243 -0.62 -13.54 -3.53
CA SER A 243 -1.08 -12.88 -2.30
C SER A 243 -2.38 -12.09 -2.44
N LYS A 244 -2.75 -11.67 -3.66
CA LYS A 244 -3.98 -10.90 -3.92
C LYS A 244 -5.22 -11.76 -4.19
N GLY A 245 -5.06 -13.10 -4.23
CA GLY A 245 -6.17 -14.05 -4.17
C GLY A 245 -7.05 -14.16 -5.42
N GLN A 246 -6.57 -13.74 -6.62
CA GLN A 246 -7.34 -13.95 -7.87
C GLN A 246 -7.65 -15.43 -8.11
N GLN A 247 -6.75 -16.34 -7.67
CA GLN A 247 -6.99 -17.77 -7.77
C GLN A 247 -8.14 -18.21 -6.86
N LEU A 248 -8.23 -17.65 -5.64
CA LEU A 248 -9.33 -17.89 -4.72
C LEU A 248 -10.67 -17.45 -5.33
N ALA A 249 -10.70 -16.25 -5.94
CA ALA A 249 -11.87 -15.75 -6.63
C ALA A 249 -12.32 -16.70 -7.78
N ILE A 250 -11.40 -17.15 -8.64
CA ILE A 250 -11.73 -18.10 -9.72
C ILE A 250 -12.24 -19.44 -9.17
N ASN A 251 -11.61 -19.95 -8.09
CA ASN A 251 -12.07 -21.19 -7.43
C ASN A 251 -13.49 -21.02 -6.85
N SER A 252 -13.82 -19.87 -6.26
CA SER A 252 -15.16 -19.63 -5.73
C SER A 252 -16.23 -19.56 -6.84
N ILE A 253 -15.91 -19.04 -8.02
CA ILE A 253 -16.79 -19.09 -9.18
C ILE A 253 -17.04 -20.53 -9.63
N ALA A 254 -16.00 -21.37 -9.62
CA ALA A 254 -16.16 -22.80 -9.93
C ALA A 254 -17.03 -23.51 -8.89
N CYS A 255 -16.90 -23.21 -7.61
CA CYS A 255 -17.76 -23.74 -6.55
C CYS A 255 -19.23 -23.34 -6.76
N ALA A 256 -19.49 -22.07 -7.08
CA ALA A 256 -20.83 -21.56 -7.35
C ALA A 256 -21.47 -22.27 -8.59
N ARG A 257 -20.71 -22.41 -9.69
CA ARG A 257 -21.16 -23.14 -10.89
C ARG A 257 -21.49 -24.60 -10.60
N HIS A 258 -20.69 -25.29 -9.78
CA HIS A 258 -21.00 -26.66 -9.35
C HIS A 258 -22.29 -26.76 -8.52
N ALA A 259 -22.65 -25.68 -7.83
CA ALA A 259 -23.94 -25.55 -7.14
C ALA A 259 -25.07 -25.07 -8.04
N GLY A 260 -24.85 -24.94 -9.35
CA GLY A 260 -25.87 -24.53 -10.34
C GLY A 260 -26.08 -23.01 -10.41
N VAL A 261 -25.17 -22.19 -9.85
CA VAL A 261 -25.27 -20.73 -9.86
C VAL A 261 -24.15 -20.12 -10.69
N ASP A 262 -24.48 -19.45 -11.77
CA ASP A 262 -23.54 -18.73 -12.62
C ASP A 262 -23.30 -17.29 -12.11
N ILE A 263 -22.06 -17.00 -11.79
CA ILE A 263 -21.58 -15.68 -11.31
C ILE A 263 -20.46 -15.24 -12.24
N GLU A 264 -20.57 -14.04 -12.79
CA GLU A 264 -19.55 -13.45 -13.66
C GLU A 264 -18.46 -12.75 -12.82
N LEU A 265 -17.20 -13.08 -13.09
CA LEU A 265 -16.04 -12.49 -12.43
C LEU A 265 -15.23 -11.62 -13.38
N THR A 266 -15.03 -10.36 -13.01
CA THR A 266 -14.11 -9.45 -13.68
C THR A 266 -12.85 -9.28 -12.83
N LEU A 267 -11.70 -9.60 -13.40
CA LEU A 267 -10.38 -9.35 -12.80
C LEU A 267 -9.72 -8.17 -13.52
N VAL A 268 -9.31 -7.14 -12.78
CA VAL A 268 -8.67 -5.94 -13.36
C VAL A 268 -7.34 -5.69 -12.66
N GLY A 269 -6.24 -5.56 -13.43
CA GLY A 269 -4.95 -5.23 -12.84
C GLY A 269 -3.74 -5.55 -13.70
N ALA A 270 -2.57 -5.16 -13.19
CA ALA A 270 -1.28 -5.47 -13.81
C ALA A 270 -0.79 -6.85 -13.38
N GLY A 271 0.04 -7.46 -14.20
CA GLY A 271 0.64 -8.76 -13.95
C GLY A 271 0.32 -9.78 -15.02
N SER A 272 0.78 -11.03 -14.84
CA SER A 272 0.59 -12.09 -15.83
C SER A 272 -0.82 -12.67 -15.78
N GLN A 273 -1.57 -12.52 -16.86
CA GLN A 273 -2.93 -13.06 -17.01
C GLN A 273 -2.94 -14.57 -17.33
N ARG A 274 -1.86 -15.08 -17.95
CA ARG A 274 -1.80 -16.46 -18.46
C ARG A 274 -2.08 -17.54 -17.41
N PRO A 275 -1.54 -17.47 -16.18
CA PRO A 275 -1.87 -18.45 -15.14
C PRO A 275 -3.34 -18.45 -14.74
N LEU A 276 -3.97 -17.25 -14.69
CA LEU A 276 -5.37 -17.09 -14.31
C LEU A 276 -6.31 -17.64 -15.40
N ARG A 277 -6.03 -17.35 -16.68
CA ARG A 277 -6.78 -17.92 -17.82
C ARG A 277 -6.70 -19.45 -17.85
N LYS A 278 -5.49 -20.01 -17.63
CA LYS A 278 -5.32 -21.47 -17.55
C LYS A 278 -6.10 -22.09 -16.38
N LEU A 279 -6.15 -21.41 -15.24
CA LEU A 279 -6.93 -21.88 -14.08
C LEU A 279 -8.42 -21.89 -14.40
N ALA A 280 -8.98 -20.81 -14.96
CA ALA A 280 -10.37 -20.70 -15.34
C ALA A 280 -10.78 -21.79 -16.38
N GLN A 281 -9.93 -22.03 -17.39
CA GLN A 281 -10.12 -23.11 -18.36
C GLN A 281 -10.14 -24.49 -17.71
N ARG A 282 -9.17 -24.79 -16.84
CA ARG A 282 -9.09 -26.08 -16.13
C ARG A 282 -10.28 -26.36 -15.24
N LEU A 283 -10.87 -25.31 -14.65
CA LEU A 283 -12.03 -25.40 -13.78
C LEU A 283 -13.37 -25.31 -14.54
N GLY A 284 -13.35 -25.16 -15.86
CA GLY A 284 -14.57 -25.07 -16.69
C GLY A 284 -15.38 -23.79 -16.50
N VAL A 285 -14.74 -22.68 -16.08
CA VAL A 285 -15.39 -21.38 -15.82
C VAL A 285 -14.81 -20.24 -16.67
N ALA A 286 -14.14 -20.58 -17.76
CA ALA A 286 -13.49 -19.57 -18.61
C ALA A 286 -14.47 -18.59 -19.26
N ASP A 287 -15.68 -19.00 -19.49
CA ASP A 287 -16.81 -18.21 -20.02
C ASP A 287 -17.37 -17.20 -19.00
N LEU A 288 -17.19 -17.47 -17.69
CA LEU A 288 -17.62 -16.59 -16.60
C LEU A 288 -16.51 -15.64 -16.12
N VAL A 289 -15.25 -15.78 -16.58
CA VAL A 289 -14.12 -15.02 -16.05
C VAL A 289 -13.51 -14.11 -17.11
N SER A 290 -13.70 -12.81 -16.93
CA SER A 290 -13.08 -11.75 -17.75
C SER A 290 -11.82 -11.21 -17.06
N ILE A 291 -10.72 -11.08 -17.81
CA ILE A 291 -9.42 -10.61 -17.27
C ILE A 291 -8.92 -9.44 -18.10
N HIS A 292 -8.79 -8.29 -17.44
CA HIS A 292 -8.36 -7.02 -18.00
C HIS A 292 -6.99 -6.58 -17.45
N GLY A 293 -6.22 -5.90 -18.27
CA GLY A 293 -4.98 -5.21 -17.86
C GLY A 293 -5.26 -4.00 -16.97
N PRO A 294 -4.22 -3.27 -16.56
CA PRO A 294 -4.40 -2.00 -15.89
C PRO A 294 -5.15 -1.02 -16.79
N THR A 295 -6.10 -0.29 -16.21
CA THR A 295 -6.96 0.66 -16.92
C THR A 295 -7.05 1.98 -16.15
N PRO A 296 -7.14 3.14 -16.84
CA PRO A 296 -7.47 4.40 -16.20
C PRO A 296 -8.96 4.47 -15.83
N ASP A 297 -9.83 3.72 -16.48
CA ASP A 297 -11.27 3.66 -16.22
C ASP A 297 -11.65 2.57 -15.22
N LEU A 298 -11.23 2.72 -13.97
CA LEU A 298 -11.71 1.87 -12.89
C LEU A 298 -13.14 2.21 -12.49
N VAL A 299 -13.59 3.46 -12.68
CA VAL A 299 -14.93 3.90 -12.32
C VAL A 299 -15.97 3.15 -13.14
N GLY A 300 -15.77 3.00 -14.46
CA GLY A 300 -16.64 2.21 -15.32
C GLY A 300 -16.70 0.73 -14.92
N HIS A 301 -15.56 0.15 -14.54
CA HIS A 301 -15.53 -1.23 -14.05
C HIS A 301 -16.28 -1.41 -12.73
N TRP A 302 -16.14 -0.47 -11.78
CA TRP A 302 -16.93 -0.49 -10.54
C TRP A 302 -18.42 -0.37 -10.82
N ALA A 303 -18.82 0.56 -11.69
CA ALA A 303 -20.22 0.79 -12.02
C ALA A 303 -20.88 -0.41 -12.74
N ALA A 304 -20.10 -1.23 -13.44
CA ALA A 304 -20.58 -2.44 -14.12
C ALA A 304 -20.77 -3.65 -13.18
N ALA A 305 -20.22 -3.60 -11.97
CA ALA A 305 -20.26 -4.70 -11.01
C ALA A 305 -21.42 -4.57 -10.01
N HIS A 306 -21.80 -5.67 -9.36
CA HIS A 306 -22.77 -5.72 -8.28
C HIS A 306 -22.13 -5.93 -6.90
N VAL A 307 -20.95 -6.55 -6.86
CA VAL A 307 -20.20 -6.90 -5.62
C VAL A 307 -18.71 -6.74 -5.86
N GLY A 308 -18.02 -6.11 -4.93
CA GLY A 308 -16.57 -6.06 -4.87
C GLY A 308 -15.97 -7.29 -4.18
N LEU A 309 -14.77 -7.70 -4.57
CA LEU A 309 -14.04 -8.79 -3.91
C LEU A 309 -12.72 -8.31 -3.33
N MET A 310 -12.40 -8.80 -2.10
CA MET A 310 -11.10 -8.65 -1.46
C MET A 310 -10.63 -10.03 -0.99
N CYS A 311 -9.84 -10.71 -1.82
CA CYS A 311 -9.44 -12.10 -1.63
C CYS A 311 -8.00 -12.27 -1.14
N SER A 312 -7.34 -11.19 -0.70
CA SER A 312 -5.93 -11.22 -0.27
C SER A 312 -5.70 -12.15 0.92
N GLU A 313 -4.61 -12.92 0.87
CA GLU A 313 -4.19 -13.79 1.98
C GLU A 313 -3.69 -12.98 3.19
N CYS A 314 -3.11 -11.82 2.94
CA CYS A 314 -2.63 -10.88 3.95
C CYS A 314 -2.68 -9.46 3.36
N GLU A 315 -3.63 -8.65 3.81
CA GLU A 315 -3.82 -7.28 3.34
C GLU A 315 -3.52 -6.29 4.46
N ALA A 316 -2.61 -5.36 4.23
CA ALA A 316 -2.25 -4.38 5.25
C ALA A 316 -3.42 -3.45 5.58
N PHE A 317 -4.07 -2.90 4.54
CA PHE A 317 -5.28 -2.09 4.68
C PHE A 317 -6.36 -2.50 3.68
N GLY A 318 -6.06 -2.46 2.37
CA GLY A 318 -7.02 -2.80 1.33
C GLY A 318 -7.78 -1.60 0.79
N ARG A 319 -7.08 -0.60 0.23
CA ARG A 319 -7.68 0.59 -0.42
C ARG A 319 -8.81 0.23 -1.38
N VAL A 320 -8.62 -0.84 -2.17
CA VAL A 320 -9.60 -1.34 -3.17
C VAL A 320 -10.94 -1.74 -2.55
N THR A 321 -10.93 -2.19 -1.27
CA THR A 321 -12.16 -2.47 -0.52
C THR A 321 -12.97 -1.19 -0.33
N VAL A 322 -12.31 -0.13 0.11
CA VAL A 322 -12.95 1.17 0.30
C VAL A 322 -13.36 1.79 -1.04
N GLU A 323 -12.56 1.62 -2.09
CA GLU A 323 -12.89 2.06 -3.45
C GLU A 323 -14.19 1.39 -3.94
N ALA A 324 -14.33 0.08 -3.77
CA ALA A 324 -15.56 -0.65 -4.09
C ALA A 324 -16.75 -0.15 -3.25
N MET A 325 -16.56 0.04 -1.94
CA MET A 325 -17.60 0.57 -1.04
C MET A 325 -18.06 1.97 -1.46
N ARG A 326 -17.13 2.86 -1.84
CA ARG A 326 -17.45 4.20 -2.35
C ARG A 326 -18.19 4.15 -3.69
N ALA A 327 -17.90 3.15 -4.52
CA ALA A 327 -18.65 2.92 -5.76
C ALA A 327 -20.06 2.36 -5.52
N GLY A 328 -20.47 2.14 -4.27
CA GLY A 328 -21.79 1.63 -3.90
C GLY A 328 -21.89 0.10 -3.89
N LEU A 329 -20.77 -0.61 -3.89
CA LEU A 329 -20.75 -2.08 -3.89
C LEU A 329 -20.62 -2.62 -2.46
N PRO A 330 -21.41 -3.63 -2.07
CA PRO A 330 -21.07 -4.47 -0.94
C PRO A 330 -19.80 -5.28 -1.29
N VAL A 331 -18.98 -5.62 -0.29
CA VAL A 331 -17.73 -6.34 -0.54
C VAL A 331 -17.73 -7.71 0.12
N CYS A 332 -17.43 -8.77 -0.65
CA CYS A 332 -17.07 -10.06 -0.09
C CYS A 332 -15.55 -10.14 0.09
N GLY A 333 -15.09 -10.31 1.32
CA GLY A 333 -13.68 -10.30 1.65
C GLY A 333 -13.22 -11.53 2.44
N THR A 334 -11.89 -11.71 2.50
CA THR A 334 -11.26 -12.68 3.40
C THR A 334 -11.02 -12.07 4.77
N ARG A 335 -11.24 -12.85 5.82
CA ARG A 335 -10.94 -12.47 7.22
C ARG A 335 -9.43 -12.56 7.45
N SER A 336 -8.70 -11.57 6.94
CA SER A 336 -7.24 -11.55 6.97
C SER A 336 -6.70 -10.11 7.01
N GLY A 337 -5.64 -9.89 7.79
CA GLY A 337 -4.98 -8.58 7.93
C GLY A 337 -5.95 -7.47 8.31
N GLY A 338 -5.88 -6.32 7.63
CA GLY A 338 -6.74 -5.16 7.85
C GLY A 338 -8.14 -5.26 7.23
N THR A 339 -8.44 -6.30 6.45
CA THR A 339 -9.77 -6.45 5.82
C THR A 339 -10.93 -6.42 6.82
N PRO A 340 -10.87 -7.10 7.99
CA PRO A 340 -11.94 -7.04 9.00
C PRO A 340 -12.10 -5.68 9.69
N GLU A 341 -11.16 -4.76 9.53
CA GLU A 341 -11.29 -3.39 10.05
C GLU A 341 -12.20 -2.52 9.16
N ILE A 342 -12.32 -2.91 7.89
CA ILE A 342 -13.14 -2.23 6.87
C ILE A 342 -14.47 -2.96 6.70
N ILE A 343 -14.43 -4.30 6.59
CA ILE A 343 -15.62 -5.12 6.37
C ILE A 343 -16.14 -5.67 7.71
N GLU A 344 -17.29 -5.18 8.13
CA GLU A 344 -18.09 -5.75 9.21
C GLU A 344 -19.10 -6.73 8.62
N HIS A 345 -18.92 -8.02 8.96
CA HIS A 345 -19.72 -9.12 8.38
C HIS A 345 -21.20 -8.94 8.66
N GLY A 346 -22.02 -8.94 7.62
CA GLY A 346 -23.49 -8.77 7.70
C GLY A 346 -23.95 -7.32 7.80
N VAL A 347 -23.03 -6.32 7.86
CA VAL A 347 -23.37 -4.89 7.98
C VAL A 347 -23.03 -4.11 6.70
N ASN A 348 -21.81 -4.29 6.17
CA ASN A 348 -21.33 -3.57 4.99
C ASN A 348 -20.67 -4.50 3.95
N GLY A 349 -20.69 -5.80 4.21
CA GLY A 349 -20.11 -6.84 3.38
C GLY A 349 -20.15 -8.19 4.07
N LEU A 350 -19.58 -9.20 3.43
CA LEU A 350 -19.50 -10.56 3.97
C LEU A 350 -18.03 -11.01 4.03
N LEU A 351 -17.68 -11.73 5.09
CA LEU A 351 -16.32 -12.26 5.29
C LEU A 351 -16.34 -13.79 5.25
N SER A 352 -15.37 -14.39 4.55
CA SER A 352 -15.02 -15.81 4.60
C SER A 352 -13.62 -16.00 5.19
N LEU A 353 -13.24 -17.23 5.50
CA LEU A 353 -11.86 -17.52 5.92
C LEU A 353 -10.88 -17.33 4.73
N ALA A 354 -9.66 -16.98 5.03
CA ALA A 354 -8.63 -16.88 4.00
C ALA A 354 -8.38 -18.25 3.36
N GLY A 355 -8.38 -18.31 2.03
CA GLY A 355 -8.21 -19.56 1.27
C GLY A 355 -9.49 -20.40 1.13
N ASP A 356 -10.59 -20.03 1.76
CA ASP A 356 -11.86 -20.76 1.71
C ASP A 356 -12.70 -20.35 0.49
N ALA A 357 -12.54 -21.09 -0.61
CA ALA A 357 -13.28 -20.86 -1.84
C ALA A 357 -14.77 -21.23 -1.70
N GLN A 358 -15.11 -22.23 -0.89
CA GLN A 358 -16.50 -22.62 -0.67
C GLN A 358 -17.25 -21.60 0.17
N GLY A 359 -16.65 -21.09 1.25
CA GLY A 359 -17.24 -20.04 2.06
C GLY A 359 -17.41 -18.73 1.28
N LEU A 360 -16.45 -18.36 0.42
CA LEU A 360 -16.59 -17.22 -0.47
C LEU A 360 -17.73 -17.44 -1.49
N ALA A 361 -17.81 -18.62 -2.10
CA ALA A 361 -18.91 -18.97 -3.02
C ALA A 361 -20.27 -18.92 -2.32
N GLY A 362 -20.38 -19.44 -1.09
CA GLY A 362 -21.60 -19.35 -0.29
C GLY A 362 -22.05 -17.91 -0.05
N ASN A 363 -21.12 -17.03 0.30
CA ASN A 363 -21.38 -15.60 0.45
C ASN A 363 -21.90 -14.97 -0.87
N LEU A 364 -21.28 -15.32 -2.00
CA LEU A 364 -21.67 -14.81 -3.31
C LEU A 364 -23.05 -15.32 -3.74
N MET A 365 -23.35 -16.59 -3.52
CA MET A 365 -24.67 -17.18 -3.81
C MET A 365 -25.77 -16.55 -2.93
N SER A 366 -25.47 -16.25 -1.67
CA SER A 366 -26.41 -15.50 -0.81
C SER A 366 -26.71 -14.10 -1.36
N LEU A 367 -25.70 -13.40 -1.89
CA LEU A 367 -25.88 -12.09 -2.52
C LEU A 367 -26.52 -12.19 -3.90
N GLU A 368 -26.41 -13.31 -4.57
CA GLU A 368 -27.08 -13.59 -5.84
C GLU A 368 -28.60 -13.71 -5.62
N SER A 369 -29.02 -14.50 -4.64
CA SER A 369 -30.42 -14.82 -4.38
C SER A 369 -31.18 -13.79 -3.53
N ASP A 370 -30.46 -13.02 -2.68
CA ASP A 370 -31.06 -12.06 -1.72
C ASP A 370 -30.70 -10.61 -2.10
N GLU A 371 -31.57 -9.99 -2.94
CA GLU A 371 -31.41 -8.57 -3.32
C GLU A 371 -31.57 -7.60 -2.14
N PRO A 372 -32.55 -7.76 -1.23
CA PRO A 372 -32.63 -6.95 -0.01
C PRO A 372 -31.35 -6.95 0.81
N LEU A 373 -30.75 -8.11 1.05
CA LEU A 373 -29.47 -8.23 1.73
C LEU A 373 -28.36 -7.47 0.97
N ARG A 374 -28.23 -7.69 -0.33
CA ARG A 374 -27.25 -7.01 -1.16
C ARG A 374 -27.36 -5.49 -1.07
N ARG A 375 -28.58 -4.96 -1.13
CA ARG A 375 -28.85 -3.51 -1.01
C ARG A 375 -28.53 -2.97 0.40
N ALA A 376 -28.89 -3.70 1.44
CA ALA A 376 -28.61 -3.31 2.81
C ALA A 376 -27.10 -3.21 3.03
N LEU A 377 -26.34 -4.21 2.59
CA LEU A 377 -24.87 -4.22 2.67
C LEU A 377 -24.23 -3.10 1.84
N ALA A 378 -24.76 -2.79 0.66
CA ALA A 378 -24.27 -1.69 -0.18
C ALA A 378 -24.45 -0.33 0.50
N THR A 379 -25.61 -0.12 1.15
CA THR A 379 -25.86 1.09 1.95
C THR A 379 -24.90 1.19 3.13
N GLY A 380 -24.68 0.08 3.84
CA GLY A 380 -23.69 0.00 4.91
C GLY A 380 -22.26 0.29 4.44
N ALA A 381 -21.91 -0.23 3.24
CA ALA A 381 -20.62 -0.02 2.61
C ALA A 381 -20.36 1.46 2.30
N LEU A 382 -21.32 2.15 1.68
CA LEU A 382 -21.23 3.60 1.43
C LEU A 382 -20.99 4.38 2.73
N LYS A 383 -21.79 4.12 3.78
CA LYS A 383 -21.64 4.77 5.07
C LYS A 383 -20.28 4.49 5.70
N THR A 384 -19.80 3.26 5.64
CA THR A 384 -18.47 2.90 6.18
C THR A 384 -17.35 3.63 5.44
N SER A 385 -17.48 3.82 4.13
CA SER A 385 -16.46 4.48 3.31
C SER A 385 -16.19 5.92 3.71
N GLU A 386 -17.12 6.59 4.39
CA GLU A 386 -16.97 7.95 4.92
C GLU A 386 -15.89 8.07 6.00
N ARG A 387 -15.53 6.97 6.67
CA ARG A 387 -14.45 6.93 7.66
C ARG A 387 -13.07 7.21 7.06
N PHE A 388 -12.90 7.05 5.75
CA PHE A 388 -11.62 7.11 5.03
C PHE A 388 -11.49 8.37 4.19
N GLN A 389 -12.13 9.45 4.63
CA GLN A 389 -12.11 10.75 3.97
C GLN A 389 -10.85 11.54 4.32
N ARG A 390 -10.51 12.48 3.44
CA ARG A 390 -9.31 13.29 3.49
C ARG A 390 -9.19 14.15 4.75
N ASP A 391 -10.26 14.82 5.16
CA ASP A 391 -10.18 15.78 6.28
C ASP A 391 -9.72 15.10 7.56
N ARG A 392 -10.29 13.93 7.86
CA ARG A 392 -9.91 13.14 9.04
C ARG A 392 -8.44 12.71 8.98
N HIS A 393 -7.99 12.17 7.87
CA HIS A 393 -6.60 11.75 7.67
C HIS A 393 -5.64 12.94 7.86
N ASP A 394 -5.96 14.08 7.23
CA ASP A 394 -5.11 15.25 7.25
C ASP A 394 -4.99 15.80 8.68
N ASP A 395 -6.09 15.89 9.42
CA ASP A 395 -6.12 16.38 10.82
C ASP A 395 -5.33 15.45 11.75
N GLU A 396 -5.51 14.13 11.62
CA GLU A 396 -4.76 13.13 12.39
C GLU A 396 -3.26 13.23 12.09
N LEU A 397 -2.87 13.38 10.82
CA LEU A 397 -1.47 13.49 10.42
C LEU A 397 -0.81 14.77 10.97
N ILE A 398 -1.46 15.92 10.82
CA ILE A 398 -0.95 17.20 11.34
C ILE A 398 -0.79 17.17 12.86
N THR A 399 -1.77 16.61 13.55
CA THR A 399 -1.74 16.45 15.01
C THR A 399 -0.58 15.59 15.47
N ILE A 400 -0.36 14.44 14.85
CA ILE A 400 0.72 13.52 15.23
C ILE A 400 2.11 14.10 14.93
N LEU A 401 2.24 14.87 13.86
CA LEU A 401 3.47 15.56 13.52
C LEU A 401 3.73 16.80 14.41
N GLY A 402 2.73 17.28 15.16
CA GLY A 402 2.82 18.48 16.00
C GLY A 402 2.94 19.77 15.17
N LEU A 403 2.23 19.84 14.04
CA LEU A 403 2.25 20.95 13.09
C LEU A 403 0.93 21.74 13.23
N HIS A 404 0.73 22.42 14.36
CA HIS A 404 -0.47 23.24 14.62
C HIS A 404 -0.23 24.71 14.27
#